data_3eb9c47dd2fffbf3d067931e0067d838
#
_entry.id   3eb9c47dd2fffbf3d067931e0067d838
#
_cell.length_a   1.000
_cell.length_b   1.000
_cell.length_c   1.000
_cell.angle_alpha   90.00
_cell.angle_beta   90.00
_cell.angle_gamma   90.00
#
_symmetry.space_group_name_H-M   'P 1'
#
loop_
_entity.id
_entity.type
_entity.pdbx_description
1 polymer ?
#
loop_
_entity_poly.entity_id
_entity_poly.type
_entity_poly.pdbx_seq_one_letter_code
_entity_poly.pdbx_strand_id
1 'polypeptide(L)'
;CNGRVASVGYCMGGVLSYLLAANSGVDAAVCYYPGSIEKRLDQAERITCPTLFHFAEEDDHIDSDAVAAVQEKMAEVGQAEIETYPGVDHGFNCWARPAYNQNAAALAHGRSLVFLAENL
;
A
#
# COMPACT_ATOMS: atom_id res chain seq x y z
N CYS A 1 10.84 8.84 -20.93
CA CYS A 1 11.18 8.07 -19.72
C CYS A 1 12.42 8.69 -19.06
N ASN A 2 12.39 8.88 -17.76
CA ASN A 2 13.50 9.49 -16.99
C ASN A 2 14.36 8.43 -16.26
N GLY A 3 14.09 7.13 -16.47
CA GLY A 3 14.82 6.05 -15.85
C GLY A 3 14.34 5.66 -14.45
N ARG A 4 13.35 6.36 -13.90
CA ARG A 4 12.79 6.06 -12.58
C ARG A 4 11.70 4.99 -12.69
N VAL A 5 11.63 4.12 -11.69
CA VAL A 5 10.74 2.95 -11.70
C VAL A 5 9.96 2.89 -10.39
N ALA A 6 8.65 2.70 -10.50
CA ALA A 6 7.79 2.43 -9.35
C ALA A 6 7.13 1.06 -9.48
N SER A 7 6.73 0.51 -8.34
CA SER A 7 5.90 -0.69 -8.29
C SER A 7 4.50 -0.35 -7.77
N VAL A 8 3.49 -1.02 -8.33
CA VAL A 8 2.11 -0.94 -7.84
C VAL A 8 1.60 -2.36 -7.72
N GLY A 9 1.07 -2.73 -6.58
CA GLY A 9 0.58 -4.08 -6.35
C GLY A 9 -0.69 -4.14 -5.54
N TYR A 10 -1.50 -5.18 -5.77
CA TYR A 10 -2.81 -5.41 -5.16
C TYR A 10 -2.82 -6.77 -4.46
N CYS A 11 -3.37 -6.86 -3.27
CA CYS A 11 -3.42 -8.09 -2.46
C CYS A 11 -2.01 -8.64 -2.23
N MET A 12 -1.73 -9.86 -2.71
CA MET A 12 -0.39 -10.44 -2.71
C MET A 12 0.60 -9.55 -3.48
N GLY A 13 0.15 -8.93 -4.57
CA GLY A 13 0.95 -7.95 -5.31
C GLY A 13 1.32 -6.74 -4.46
N GLY A 14 0.44 -6.33 -3.53
CA GLY A 14 0.75 -5.29 -2.55
C GLY A 14 1.87 -5.69 -1.61
N VAL A 15 1.90 -6.94 -1.18
CA VAL A 15 3.01 -7.49 -0.39
C VAL A 15 4.30 -7.49 -1.20
N LEU A 16 4.24 -7.91 -2.47
CA LEU A 16 5.40 -7.90 -3.35
C LEU A 16 5.92 -6.48 -3.59
N SER A 17 5.04 -5.50 -3.75
CA SER A 17 5.43 -4.10 -3.89
C SER A 17 6.15 -3.58 -2.64
N TYR A 18 5.66 -3.95 -1.46
CA TYR A 18 6.32 -3.65 -0.18
C TYR A 18 7.73 -4.26 -0.12
N LEU A 19 7.85 -5.54 -0.49
CA LEU A 19 9.15 -6.22 -0.50
C LEU A 19 10.10 -5.63 -1.54
N LEU A 20 9.59 -5.20 -2.68
CA LEU A 20 10.39 -4.49 -3.68
C LEU A 20 10.91 -3.17 -3.12
N ALA A 21 10.07 -2.40 -2.43
CA ALA A 21 10.50 -1.17 -1.79
C ALA A 21 11.64 -1.40 -0.79
N ALA A 22 11.58 -2.53 -0.08
CA ALA A 22 12.58 -2.88 0.94
C ALA A 22 13.89 -3.44 0.35
N ASN A 23 13.85 -4.08 -0.82
CA ASN A 23 14.96 -4.93 -1.26
C ASN A 23 15.48 -4.68 -2.69
N SER A 24 14.83 -3.84 -3.50
CA SER A 24 15.16 -3.78 -4.93
C SER A 24 15.62 -2.43 -5.46
N GLY A 25 15.44 -1.36 -4.71
CA GLY A 25 15.84 -0.04 -5.18
C GLY A 25 14.86 0.60 -6.17
N VAL A 26 13.57 0.23 -6.15
CA VAL A 26 12.55 1.01 -6.86
C VAL A 26 12.48 2.43 -6.29
N ASP A 27 12.06 3.38 -7.12
CA ASP A 27 12.02 4.80 -6.73
C ASP A 27 10.75 5.18 -5.97
N ALA A 28 9.69 4.40 -6.09
CA ALA A 28 8.44 4.55 -5.33
C ALA A 28 7.66 3.24 -5.33
N ALA A 29 6.80 3.05 -4.34
CA ALA A 29 5.96 1.85 -4.25
C ALA A 29 4.54 2.19 -3.80
N VAL A 30 3.55 1.53 -4.39
CA VAL A 30 2.15 1.62 -3.99
C VAL A 30 1.64 0.22 -3.64
N CYS A 31 1.12 0.07 -2.44
CA CYS A 31 0.70 -1.21 -1.88
C CYS A 31 -0.78 -1.17 -1.53
N TYR A 32 -1.62 -1.86 -2.29
CA TYR A 32 -3.04 -1.98 -2.02
C TYR A 32 -3.29 -3.20 -1.13
N TYR A 33 -3.88 -2.97 0.04
CA TYR A 33 -4.27 -4.00 1.02
C TYR A 33 -3.27 -5.17 1.09
N PRO A 34 -2.00 -4.88 1.43
CA PRO A 34 -0.97 -5.92 1.52
C PRO A 34 -1.17 -6.76 2.79
N GLY A 35 -1.61 -8.00 2.62
CA GLY A 35 -1.87 -8.91 3.73
C GLY A 35 -0.59 -9.44 4.38
N SER A 36 -0.61 -9.58 5.70
CA SER A 36 0.48 -10.19 6.49
C SER A 36 1.80 -9.41 6.49
N ILE A 37 1.83 -8.17 6.03
CA ILE A 37 3.08 -7.37 6.16
C ILE A 37 3.39 -7.01 7.61
N GLU A 38 2.41 -7.04 8.50
CA GLU A 38 2.63 -6.86 9.94
C GLU A 38 3.54 -7.94 10.53
N LYS A 39 3.69 -9.06 9.83
CA LYS A 39 4.63 -10.13 10.19
C LYS A 39 6.01 -9.96 9.55
N ARG A 40 6.18 -8.91 8.74
CA ARG A 40 7.39 -8.62 7.98
C ARG A 40 7.88 -7.19 8.21
N LEU A 41 7.58 -6.61 9.37
CA LEU A 41 7.94 -5.23 9.69
C LEU A 41 9.45 -5.02 9.89
N ASP A 42 10.22 -6.09 10.10
CA ASP A 42 11.67 -6.05 10.06
C ASP A 42 12.22 -5.57 8.70
N GLN A 43 11.48 -5.84 7.61
CA GLN A 43 11.84 -5.38 6.27
C GLN A 43 11.66 -3.86 6.10
N ALA A 44 10.76 -3.25 6.88
CA ALA A 44 10.44 -1.83 6.73
C ALA A 44 11.64 -0.91 6.92
N GLU A 45 12.59 -1.29 7.75
CA GLU A 45 13.80 -0.51 7.99
C GLU A 45 14.70 -0.37 6.76
N ARG A 46 14.52 -1.24 5.77
CA ARG A 46 15.26 -1.19 4.51
C ARG A 46 14.62 -0.27 3.46
N ILE A 47 13.41 0.20 3.70
CA ILE A 47 12.71 1.05 2.76
C ILE A 47 13.34 2.43 2.74
N THR A 48 13.83 2.84 1.57
CA THR A 48 14.44 4.15 1.36
C THR A 48 13.68 5.01 0.36
N CYS A 49 12.64 4.45 -0.27
CA CYS A 49 11.81 5.16 -1.25
C CYS A 49 10.46 5.54 -0.66
N PRO A 50 9.80 6.58 -1.20
CA PRO A 50 8.43 6.88 -0.86
C PRO A 50 7.51 5.69 -1.11
N THR A 51 6.65 5.36 -0.15
CA THR A 51 5.75 4.20 -0.20
C THR A 51 4.35 4.61 0.25
N LEU A 52 3.36 4.29 -0.57
CA LEU A 52 1.95 4.56 -0.28
C LEU A 52 1.20 3.26 -0.01
N PHE A 53 0.48 3.21 1.11
CA PHE A 53 -0.35 2.07 1.48
C PHE A 53 -1.83 2.45 1.45
N HIS A 54 -2.65 1.58 0.88
CA HIS A 54 -4.11 1.67 0.93
C HIS A 54 -4.66 0.48 1.71
N PHE A 55 -5.37 0.75 2.80
CA PHE A 55 -6.00 -0.28 3.63
C PHE A 55 -7.52 -0.10 3.65
N ALA A 56 -8.24 -1.20 3.67
CA ALA A 56 -9.68 -1.23 3.86
C ALA A 56 -9.99 -1.35 5.36
N GLU A 57 -10.93 -0.55 5.86
CA GLU A 57 -11.28 -0.56 7.29
C GLU A 57 -11.92 -1.89 7.72
N GLU A 58 -12.73 -2.49 6.84
CA GLU A 58 -13.44 -3.74 7.13
C GLU A 58 -12.83 -4.96 6.44
N ASP A 59 -11.52 -4.92 6.22
CA ASP A 59 -10.77 -6.03 5.63
C ASP A 59 -10.74 -7.21 6.59
N ASP A 60 -11.28 -8.35 6.17
CA ASP A 60 -11.31 -9.58 6.98
C ASP A 60 -9.98 -10.35 6.95
N HIS A 61 -9.04 -9.95 6.10
CA HIS A 61 -7.68 -10.52 6.05
C HIS A 61 -6.65 -9.66 6.78
N ILE A 62 -6.93 -8.37 6.96
CA ILE A 62 -6.03 -7.41 7.60
C ILE A 62 -6.83 -6.66 8.67
N ASP A 63 -6.72 -7.07 9.92
CA ASP A 63 -7.48 -6.46 10.99
C ASP A 63 -6.91 -5.08 11.41
N SER A 64 -7.65 -4.38 12.26
CA SER A 64 -7.25 -3.04 12.71
C SER A 64 -5.94 -3.06 13.50
N ASP A 65 -5.64 -4.14 14.22
CA ASP A 65 -4.39 -4.26 14.96
C ASP A 65 -3.20 -4.40 14.01
N ALA A 66 -3.37 -5.13 12.90
CA ALA A 66 -2.36 -5.25 11.86
C ALA A 66 -2.09 -3.88 11.20
N VAL A 67 -3.14 -3.14 10.86
CA VAL A 67 -3.00 -1.80 10.28
C VAL A 67 -2.30 -0.86 11.27
N ALA A 68 -2.67 -0.90 12.55
CA ALA A 68 -2.05 -0.07 13.57
C ALA A 68 -0.55 -0.37 13.72
N ALA A 69 -0.17 -1.65 13.68
CA ALA A 69 1.24 -2.07 13.74
C ALA A 69 2.04 -1.54 12.54
N VAL A 70 1.46 -1.57 11.34
CA VAL A 70 2.07 -1.01 10.14
C VAL A 70 2.22 0.50 10.25
N GLN A 71 1.18 1.19 10.71
CA GLN A 71 1.21 2.65 10.92
C GLN A 71 2.32 3.06 11.88
N GLU A 72 2.43 2.37 13.01
CA GLU A 72 3.45 2.63 14.01
C GLU A 72 4.86 2.45 13.44
N LYS A 73 5.09 1.33 12.75
CA LYS A 73 6.41 1.05 12.15
C LYS A 73 6.76 2.04 11.05
N MET A 74 5.81 2.39 10.19
CA MET A 74 6.04 3.32 9.09
C MET A 74 6.27 4.75 9.57
N ALA A 75 5.72 5.13 10.71
CA ALA A 75 6.02 6.41 11.33
C ALA A 75 7.49 6.53 11.73
N GLU A 76 8.11 5.42 12.13
CA GLU A 76 9.54 5.36 12.42
C GLU A 76 10.41 5.46 11.17
N VAL A 77 9.96 4.84 10.07
CA VAL A 77 10.67 4.82 8.79
C VAL A 77 10.62 6.20 8.10
N GLY A 78 9.49 6.90 8.18
CA GLY A 78 9.38 8.31 7.81
C GLY A 78 9.10 8.61 6.35
N GLN A 79 9.04 7.63 5.45
CA GLN A 79 8.77 7.86 4.01
C GLN A 79 7.50 7.17 3.53
N ALA A 80 6.58 6.87 4.43
CA ALA A 80 5.37 6.17 4.09
C ALA A 80 4.14 7.06 4.30
N GLU A 81 3.18 6.93 3.39
CA GLU A 81 1.85 7.48 3.51
C GLU A 81 0.86 6.34 3.64
N ILE A 82 -0.09 6.44 4.56
CA ILE A 82 -1.09 5.40 4.79
C ILE A 82 -2.48 6.00 4.69
N GLU A 83 -3.29 5.44 3.78
CA GLU A 83 -4.67 5.82 3.58
C GLU A 83 -5.57 4.65 3.96
N THR A 84 -6.57 4.90 4.80
CA THR A 84 -7.56 3.92 5.21
C THR A 84 -8.92 4.31 4.68
N TYR A 85 -9.67 3.34 4.14
CA TYR A 85 -10.95 3.57 3.49
C TYR A 85 -12.08 2.98 4.34
N PRO A 86 -12.97 3.83 4.88
CA PRO A 86 -14.05 3.36 5.76
C PRO A 86 -15.12 2.57 4.99
N GLY A 87 -15.66 1.55 5.66
CA GLY A 87 -16.81 0.80 5.14
C GLY A 87 -16.52 -0.11 3.96
N VAL A 88 -15.25 -0.37 3.63
CA VAL A 88 -14.87 -1.22 2.50
C VAL A 88 -13.99 -2.38 2.92
N ASP A 89 -14.02 -3.45 2.14
CA ASP A 89 -13.37 -4.72 2.40
C ASP A 89 -12.13 -4.94 1.51
N HIS A 90 -11.40 -6.01 1.80
CA HIS A 90 -10.26 -6.47 1.02
C HIS A 90 -10.63 -6.65 -0.45
N GLY A 91 -9.82 -6.10 -1.34
CA GLY A 91 -10.08 -6.19 -2.77
C GLY A 91 -11.04 -5.13 -3.31
N PHE A 92 -11.28 -4.03 -2.57
CA PHE A 92 -12.22 -2.99 -2.98
C PHE A 92 -11.90 -2.37 -4.35
N ASN A 93 -10.67 -2.48 -4.82
CA ASN A 93 -10.25 -1.95 -6.12
C ASN A 93 -10.51 -2.93 -7.28
N CYS A 94 -10.86 -4.18 -7.01
CA CYS A 94 -11.08 -5.20 -8.04
C CYS A 94 -12.55 -5.20 -8.49
N TRP A 95 -12.82 -4.62 -9.65
CA TRP A 95 -14.17 -4.49 -10.19
C TRP A 95 -14.87 -5.83 -10.44
N ALA A 96 -14.12 -6.93 -10.52
CA ALA A 96 -14.67 -8.26 -10.74
C ALA A 96 -15.09 -8.97 -9.44
N ARG A 97 -14.89 -8.34 -8.28
CA ARG A 97 -15.21 -8.94 -6.97
C ARG A 97 -16.41 -8.26 -6.30
N PRO A 98 -17.15 -9.01 -5.45
CA PRO A 98 -18.23 -8.42 -4.66
C PRO A 98 -17.77 -7.30 -3.73
N ALA A 99 -16.52 -7.33 -3.27
CA ALA A 99 -15.94 -6.31 -2.41
C ALA A 99 -15.68 -4.96 -3.14
N TYR A 100 -15.81 -4.92 -4.46
CA TYR A 100 -15.56 -3.71 -5.23
C TYR A 100 -16.39 -2.53 -4.72
N ASN A 101 -15.73 -1.41 -4.50
CA ASN A 101 -16.38 -0.15 -4.15
C ASN A 101 -15.86 0.93 -5.09
N GLN A 102 -16.74 1.45 -5.92
CA GLN A 102 -16.39 2.41 -6.96
C GLN A 102 -15.76 3.68 -6.38
N ASN A 103 -16.34 4.21 -5.30
CA ASN A 103 -15.85 5.46 -4.70
C ASN A 103 -14.48 5.29 -4.08
N ALA A 104 -14.27 4.21 -3.30
CA ALA A 104 -12.98 3.91 -2.69
C ALA A 104 -11.93 3.61 -3.76
N ALA A 105 -12.28 2.84 -4.79
CA ALA A 105 -11.37 2.51 -5.89
C ALA A 105 -10.94 3.78 -6.64
N ALA A 106 -11.87 4.67 -6.98
CA ALA A 106 -11.57 5.91 -7.67
C ALA A 106 -10.68 6.83 -6.83
N LEU A 107 -10.97 6.95 -5.54
CA LEU A 107 -10.19 7.78 -4.63
C LEU A 107 -8.77 7.23 -4.44
N ALA A 108 -8.64 5.93 -4.21
CA ALA A 108 -7.34 5.28 -4.04
C ALA A 108 -6.50 5.38 -5.33
N HIS A 109 -7.13 5.19 -6.48
CA HIS A 109 -6.46 5.30 -7.77
C HIS A 109 -5.95 6.74 -8.00
N GLY A 110 -6.80 7.73 -7.75
CA GLY A 110 -6.42 9.15 -7.87
C GLY A 110 -5.26 9.52 -6.95
N ARG A 111 -5.31 9.08 -5.69
CA ARG A 111 -4.21 9.29 -4.73
C ARG A 111 -2.93 8.61 -5.18
N SER A 112 -3.01 7.41 -5.75
CA SER A 112 -1.86 6.70 -6.29
C SER A 112 -1.24 7.45 -7.46
N LEU A 113 -2.05 7.99 -8.37
CA LEU A 113 -1.55 8.77 -9.51
C LEU A 113 -0.85 10.06 -9.05
N VAL A 114 -1.42 10.78 -8.10
CA VAL A 114 -0.79 11.98 -7.52
C VAL A 114 0.53 11.63 -6.86
N PHE A 115 0.53 10.59 -6.04
CA PHE A 115 1.73 10.11 -5.36
C PHE A 115 2.84 9.76 -6.35
N LEU A 116 2.51 9.01 -7.40
CA LEU A 116 3.50 8.63 -8.42
C LEU A 116 4.01 9.85 -9.20
N ALA A 117 3.13 10.80 -9.51
CA ALA A 117 3.53 12.03 -10.19
C ALA A 117 4.50 12.87 -9.35
N GLU A 118 4.31 12.91 -8.04
CA GLU A 118 5.17 13.65 -7.13
C GLU A 118 6.53 12.98 -6.89
N ASN A 119 6.61 11.66 -7.06
CA ASN A 119 7.80 10.88 -6.68
C ASN A 119 8.53 10.21 -7.86
N LEU A 120 8.07 10.37 -9.04
CA LEU A 120 8.73 9.93 -10.26
C LEU A 120 9.03 11.12 -11.17
#